data_66151435586ee4021d4c0a16baba1afc
#
_entry.id   66151435586ee4021d4c0a16baba1afc
#
_cell.length_a   1.000
_cell.length_b   1.000
_cell.length_c   1.000
_cell.angle_alpha   90.00
_cell.angle_beta   90.00
_cell.angle_gamma   90.00
#
_symmetry.space_group_name_H-M   'P 1'
#
loop_
_entity.id
_entity.type
_entity.pdbx_description
1 polymer ?
#
loop_
_entity_poly.entity_id
_entity_poly.type
_entity_poly.pdbx_seq_one_letter_code
_entity_poly.pdbx_strand_id
1 'polypeptide(L)'
;MFMNILINNYIKNISIEKATLFSKQLCIDFTYDEMKIVLPFVKANWQNLLNEKNKMYLMNALANKTSASTASKADALINKLLIILS
;
A
#
# COMPACT_ATOMS: atom_id res chain seq x y z
N MET A 1 15.51 11.21 1.58
CA MET A 1 16.44 10.28 2.21
C MET A 1 16.04 9.96 3.63
N PHE A 2 16.10 10.95 4.50
CA PHE A 2 15.68 10.75 5.91
C PHE A 2 14.23 10.29 6.00
N MET A 3 13.34 10.91 5.24
CA MET A 3 11.91 10.56 5.20
C MET A 3 11.70 9.13 4.73
N ASN A 4 12.48 8.67 3.74
CA ASN A 4 12.34 7.30 3.23
C ASN A 4 12.63 6.25 4.32
N ILE A 5 13.60 6.52 5.18
CA ILE A 5 13.94 5.60 6.27
C ILE A 5 12.77 5.50 7.25
N LEU A 6 12.16 6.63 7.62
CA LEU A 6 11.02 6.65 8.53
C LEU A 6 9.81 5.94 7.93
N ILE A 7 9.52 6.19 6.67
CA ILE A 7 8.41 5.55 5.96
C ILE A 7 8.63 4.05 5.88
N ASN A 8 9.84 3.63 5.53
CA ASN A 8 10.18 2.21 5.44
C ASN A 8 9.98 1.50 6.78
N ASN A 9 10.42 2.11 7.86
CA ASN A 9 10.25 1.55 9.20
C ASN A 9 8.77 1.46 9.58
N TYR A 10 8.00 2.49 9.30
CA TYR A 10 6.57 2.50 9.57
C TYR A 10 5.86 1.37 8.79
N ILE A 11 6.11 1.29 7.49
CA ILE A 11 5.48 0.28 6.63
C ILE A 11 5.88 -1.13 7.07
N LYS A 12 7.15 -1.35 7.42
CA LYS A 12 7.62 -2.67 7.85
C LYS A 12 6.94 -3.15 9.13
N ASN A 13 6.59 -2.23 10.01
CA ASN A 13 6.14 -2.60 11.36
C ASN A 13 4.64 -2.46 11.57
N ILE A 14 3.90 -1.97 10.57
CA ILE A 14 2.47 -1.78 10.71
C ILE A 14 1.74 -3.12 10.67
N SER A 15 0.76 -3.29 11.56
CA SER A 15 -0.08 -4.48 11.59
C SER A 15 -1.23 -4.37 10.60
N ILE A 16 -1.88 -5.51 10.32
CA ILE A 16 -3.06 -5.53 9.43
C ILE A 16 -4.16 -4.64 10.01
N GLU A 17 -4.40 -4.71 11.31
CA GLU A 17 -5.43 -3.91 11.98
C GLU A 17 -5.17 -2.42 11.86
N LYS A 18 -3.93 -2.00 12.11
CA LYS A 18 -3.54 -0.59 12.01
C LYS A 18 -3.60 -0.09 10.57
N ALA A 19 -3.17 -0.92 9.63
CA ALA A 19 -3.22 -0.56 8.20
C ALA A 19 -4.66 -0.39 7.73
N THR A 20 -5.56 -1.25 8.18
CA THR A 20 -6.98 -1.18 7.85
C THR A 20 -7.61 0.09 8.42
N LEU A 21 -7.32 0.39 9.69
CA LEU A 21 -7.82 1.61 10.33
C LEU A 21 -7.29 2.87 9.64
N PHE A 22 -6.00 2.89 9.34
CA PHE A 22 -5.39 4.02 8.66
C PHE A 22 -6.02 4.26 7.30
N SER A 23 -6.26 3.18 6.55
CA SER A 23 -6.91 3.27 5.24
C SER A 23 -8.34 3.82 5.36
N LYS A 24 -9.08 3.40 6.38
CA LYS A 24 -10.42 3.92 6.63
C LYS A 24 -10.42 5.42 6.89
N GLN A 25 -9.42 5.91 7.62
CA GLN A 25 -9.26 7.35 7.89
C GLN A 25 -9.03 8.13 6.60
N LEU A 26 -8.49 7.47 5.57
CA LEU A 26 -8.27 8.06 4.25
C LEU A 26 -9.44 7.77 3.30
N CYS A 27 -10.55 7.27 3.82
CA CYS A 27 -11.76 6.92 3.05
C CYS A 27 -11.52 5.77 2.08
N ILE A 28 -10.61 4.86 2.42
CA ILE A 28 -10.36 3.65 1.63
C ILE A 28 -10.72 2.46 2.49
N ASP A 29 -11.73 1.71 2.06
CA ASP A 29 -12.31 0.63 2.85
C ASP A 29 -11.82 -0.72 2.35
N PHE A 30 -10.80 -1.26 3.05
CA PHE A 30 -10.31 -2.61 2.80
C PHE A 30 -11.00 -3.58 3.74
N THR A 31 -11.33 -4.78 3.24
CA THR A 31 -11.68 -5.90 4.12
C THR A 31 -10.42 -6.45 4.74
N TYR A 32 -10.57 -7.22 5.82
CA TYR A 32 -9.46 -7.91 6.46
C TYR A 32 -8.76 -8.84 5.47
N ASP A 33 -9.53 -9.59 4.69
CA ASP A 33 -9.00 -10.53 3.70
C ASP A 33 -8.20 -9.80 2.61
N GLU A 34 -8.69 -8.66 2.16
CA GLU A 34 -7.93 -7.84 1.21
C GLU A 34 -6.61 -7.39 1.81
N MET A 35 -6.64 -6.87 3.02
CA MET A 35 -5.44 -6.33 3.68
C MET A 35 -4.42 -7.44 3.98
N LYS A 36 -4.87 -8.66 4.25
CA LYS A 36 -3.96 -9.80 4.45
C LYS A 36 -3.07 -10.07 3.23
N ILE A 37 -3.55 -9.73 2.05
CA ILE A 37 -2.79 -9.88 0.81
C ILE A 37 -2.06 -8.59 0.44
N VAL A 38 -2.76 -7.46 0.56
CA VAL A 38 -2.24 -6.14 0.16
C VAL A 38 -1.05 -5.74 1.03
N LEU A 39 -1.14 -5.90 2.34
CA LEU A 39 -0.10 -5.39 3.23
C LEU A 39 1.24 -6.09 3.04
N PRO A 40 1.33 -7.44 3.01
CA PRO A 40 2.61 -8.10 2.74
C PRO A 40 3.17 -7.73 1.37
N PHE A 41 2.30 -7.57 0.38
CA PHE A 41 2.71 -7.17 -0.98
C PHE A 41 3.33 -5.77 -0.97
N VAL A 42 2.69 -4.82 -0.29
CA VAL A 42 3.19 -3.46 -0.18
C VAL A 42 4.52 -3.44 0.59
N LYS A 43 4.61 -4.19 1.69
CA LYS A 43 5.84 -4.26 2.48
C LYS A 43 7.01 -4.80 1.66
N ALA A 44 6.77 -5.86 0.89
CA ALA A 44 7.81 -6.50 0.10
C ALA A 44 8.28 -5.63 -1.07
N ASN A 45 7.42 -4.75 -1.58
CA ASN A 45 7.68 -4.02 -2.82
C ASN A 45 7.72 -2.50 -2.64
N TRP A 46 7.79 -2.01 -1.39
CA TRP A 46 7.63 -0.59 -1.11
C TRP A 46 8.55 0.30 -1.94
N GLN A 47 9.84 -0.06 -2.02
CA GLN A 47 10.80 0.75 -2.78
C GLN A 47 10.44 0.84 -4.26
N ASN A 48 9.98 -0.26 -4.82
CA ASN A 48 9.58 -0.30 -6.24
C ASN A 48 8.28 0.44 -6.48
N LEU A 49 7.41 0.53 -5.48
CA LEU A 49 6.15 1.26 -5.59
C LEU A 49 6.35 2.78 -5.67
N LEU A 50 7.53 3.27 -5.31
CA LEU A 50 7.87 4.68 -5.42
C LEU A 50 8.22 5.09 -6.85
N ASN A 51 8.45 4.13 -7.75
CA ASN A 51 8.73 4.35 -9.16
C ASN A 51 7.47 4.08 -9.97
N GLU A 52 7.01 5.06 -10.75
CA GLU A 52 5.73 4.96 -11.47
C GLU A 52 5.65 3.77 -12.42
N LYS A 53 6.72 3.47 -13.14
CA LYS A 53 6.72 2.33 -14.06
C LYS A 53 6.57 1.01 -13.32
N ASN A 54 7.33 0.86 -12.23
CA ASN A 54 7.26 -0.33 -11.39
C ASN A 54 5.91 -0.43 -10.68
N LYS A 55 5.36 0.72 -10.26
CA LYS A 55 4.06 0.75 -9.59
C LYS A 55 2.96 0.18 -10.49
N MET A 56 2.92 0.58 -11.75
CA MET A 56 1.93 0.05 -12.68
C MET A 56 2.04 -1.46 -12.82
N TYR A 57 3.26 -1.96 -12.99
CA TYR A 57 3.50 -3.40 -13.09
C TYR A 57 3.03 -4.12 -11.82
N LEU A 58 3.37 -3.56 -10.66
CA LEU A 58 3.02 -4.16 -9.37
C LEU A 58 1.53 -4.11 -9.10
N MET A 59 0.84 -3.05 -9.51
CA MET A 59 -0.60 -2.97 -9.36
C MET A 59 -1.31 -4.00 -10.24
N ASN A 60 -0.81 -4.25 -11.44
CA ASN A 60 -1.33 -5.31 -12.30
C ASN A 60 -1.11 -6.69 -11.66
N ALA A 61 0.05 -6.91 -11.08
CA ALA A 61 0.34 -8.17 -10.38
C ALA A 61 -0.59 -8.35 -9.17
N LEU A 62 -0.84 -7.28 -8.43
CA LEU A 62 -1.75 -7.32 -7.29
C LEU A 62 -3.19 -7.60 -7.75
N ALA A 63 -3.62 -6.98 -8.85
CA ALA A 63 -4.95 -7.22 -9.41
C ALA A 63 -5.13 -8.69 -9.78
N ASN A 64 -4.09 -9.32 -10.32
CA ASN A 64 -4.14 -10.75 -10.66
C ASN A 64 -4.24 -11.63 -9.42
N LYS A 65 -3.70 -11.20 -8.29
CA LYS A 65 -3.77 -11.95 -7.02
C LYS A 65 -5.08 -11.71 -6.27
N THR A 66 -5.71 -10.59 -6.50
CA THR A 66 -6.94 -10.19 -5.79
C THR A 66 -8.05 -9.85 -6.77
N SER A 67 -8.17 -8.57 -7.10
CA SER A 67 -9.14 -8.06 -8.05
C SER A 67 -8.69 -6.67 -8.50
N ALA A 68 -9.25 -6.20 -9.60
CA ALA A 68 -9.01 -4.85 -10.08
C ALA A 68 -9.44 -3.82 -9.04
N SER A 69 -10.54 -4.09 -8.34
CA SER A 69 -11.05 -3.21 -7.28
C SER A 69 -10.06 -3.09 -6.12
N THR A 70 -9.53 -4.21 -5.65
CA THR A 70 -8.55 -4.22 -4.55
C THR A 70 -7.26 -3.52 -4.96
N ALA A 71 -6.77 -3.76 -6.16
CA ALA A 71 -5.57 -3.09 -6.66
C ALA A 71 -5.78 -1.58 -6.78
N SER A 72 -6.96 -1.15 -7.22
CA SER A 72 -7.30 0.27 -7.30
C SER A 72 -7.29 0.94 -5.92
N LYS A 73 -7.82 0.25 -4.92
CA LYS A 73 -7.77 0.73 -3.53
C LYS A 73 -6.33 0.86 -3.04
N ALA A 74 -5.50 -0.13 -3.33
CA ALA A 74 -4.09 -0.12 -2.93
C ALA A 74 -3.33 1.03 -3.62
N ASP A 75 -3.59 1.26 -4.89
CA ASP A 75 -2.99 2.37 -5.62
C ASP A 75 -3.39 3.71 -4.99
N ALA A 76 -4.67 3.88 -4.67
CA ALA A 76 -5.15 5.10 -4.01
C ALA A 76 -4.49 5.30 -2.65
N LEU A 77 -4.32 4.22 -1.88
CA LEU A 77 -3.65 4.29 -0.58
C LEU A 77 -2.20 4.72 -0.72
N ILE A 78 -1.47 4.13 -1.66
CA ILE A 78 -0.07 4.48 -1.91
C ILE A 78 0.06 5.94 -2.31
N ASN A 79 -0.79 6.41 -3.21
CA ASN A 79 -0.77 7.81 -3.65
C ASN A 79 -1.02 8.76 -2.49
N LYS A 80 -1.97 8.44 -1.61
CA LYS A 80 -2.27 9.28 -0.44
C LYS A 80 -1.12 9.25 0.56
N LEU A 81 -0.50 8.11 0.76
CA LEU A 81 0.67 8.00 1.63
C LEU A 81 1.82 8.87 1.13
N LEU A 82 2.08 8.85 -0.17
CA LEU A 82 3.14 9.66 -0.76
C LEU A 82 2.89 11.15 -0.56
N ILE A 83 1.64 11.59 -0.66
CA ILE A 83 1.27 12.98 -0.42
C ILE A 83 1.44 13.37 1.04
N ILE A 84 0.95 12.53 1.96
CA ILE A 84 1.00 12.80 3.40
C ILE A 84 2.44 12.82 3.91
N LEU A 85 3.27 11.91 3.41
CA LEU A 85 4.61 11.71 3.92
C LEU A 85 5.69 12.48 3.13
N SER A 86 5.29 13.20 2.10
CA SER A 86 6.23 14.07 1.35
C SER A 86 6.35 15.48 2.00
#